data_b0f46fb08d33c4220fe6232581a44d10
#
_entry.id   b0f46fb08d33c4220fe6232581a44d10
#
_cell.length_a   1.000
_cell.length_b   1.000
_cell.length_c   1.000
_cell.angle_alpha   90.00
_cell.angle_beta   90.00
_cell.angle_gamma   90.00
#
_symmetry.space_group_name_H-M   'P 1'
#
loop_
_entity.id
_entity.type
_entity.pdbx_description
1 polymer ?
#
loop_
_entity_poly.entity_id
_entity_poly.type
_entity_poly.pdbx_seq_one_letter_code
_entity_poly.pdbx_strand_id
1 'polypeptide(L)'
;MTPIISVRDLVVEYDGRRVLNGLNLDIEHGETMVLLGGSGCGKSTLLRQIIGLEKPKSGSVFVKEVDIVRCSKPELKKIRRSIGVAFQSAALFNSLNIEENVALPLREHTRLAPSIIELVVWMKLAAVGLADRGKLLPSELSGGMKKRAAVARAIALGPEILVLDEPSAGLDPIVAVELDELILLLKHTFHMTIIVVTHELPSAFLIADRIAMLYQGSFSSVGTKDQLKASQNPRVRQFLDRVPEDIVRTPVTEHFAKYLNASEGYQ
;
A
#
# COMPACT_ATOMS: atom_id res chain seq x y z
N MET A 1 9.71 -16.85 -16.09
CA MET A 1 8.34 -17.02 -15.54
C MET A 1 7.57 -15.77 -15.88
N THR A 2 6.27 -15.88 -16.16
CA THR A 2 5.43 -14.72 -16.43
C THR A 2 5.15 -14.01 -15.10
N PRO A 3 5.36 -12.68 -14.99
CA PRO A 3 5.07 -11.96 -13.75
C PRO A 3 3.56 -11.99 -13.42
N ILE A 4 3.21 -12.00 -12.15
CA ILE A 4 1.80 -11.98 -11.70
C ILE A 4 1.15 -10.62 -11.96
N ILE A 5 1.94 -9.55 -11.91
CA ILE A 5 1.51 -8.19 -12.26
C ILE A 5 2.53 -7.57 -13.20
N SER A 6 2.04 -6.96 -14.29
CA SER A 6 2.87 -6.17 -15.21
C SER A 6 2.23 -4.81 -15.46
N VAL A 7 3.00 -3.77 -15.24
CA VAL A 7 2.64 -2.38 -15.56
C VAL A 7 3.43 -1.98 -16.80
N ARG A 8 2.78 -1.41 -17.82
CA ARG A 8 3.41 -1.04 -19.09
C ARG A 8 3.02 0.38 -19.48
N ASP A 9 4.03 1.25 -19.61
CA ASP A 9 3.94 2.65 -20.06
C ASP A 9 2.82 3.43 -19.38
N LEU A 10 2.62 3.20 -18.08
CA LEU A 10 1.50 3.69 -17.31
C LEU A 10 1.59 5.19 -17.08
N VAL A 11 0.64 5.95 -17.63
CA VAL A 11 0.49 7.40 -17.42
C VAL A 11 -0.82 7.67 -16.70
N VAL A 12 -0.75 8.40 -15.59
CA VAL A 12 -1.92 8.87 -14.84
C VAL A 12 -1.86 10.38 -14.70
N GLU A 13 -3.00 11.02 -14.95
CA GLU A 13 -3.13 12.48 -14.93
C GLU A 13 -4.45 12.86 -14.27
N TYR A 14 -4.42 13.85 -13.39
CA TYR A 14 -5.60 14.47 -12.78
C TYR A 14 -5.55 15.98 -13.06
N ASP A 15 -6.62 16.52 -13.58
CA ASP A 15 -6.78 17.96 -13.86
C ASP A 15 -5.58 18.57 -14.64
N GLY A 16 -5.09 17.84 -15.65
CA GLY A 16 -3.96 18.26 -16.47
C GLY A 16 -2.58 18.04 -15.84
N ARG A 17 -2.50 17.64 -14.55
CA ARG A 17 -1.24 17.36 -13.86
C ARG A 17 -0.91 15.88 -13.95
N ARG A 18 0.24 15.55 -14.53
CA ARG A 18 0.75 14.19 -14.54
C ARG A 18 1.23 13.78 -13.15
N VAL A 19 0.72 12.63 -12.68
CA VAL A 19 1.10 12.02 -11.39
C VAL A 19 1.98 10.81 -11.62
N LEU A 20 1.76 10.03 -12.69
CA LEU A 20 2.62 8.93 -13.10
C LEU A 20 3.05 9.13 -14.56
N ASN A 21 4.33 8.90 -14.84
CA ASN A 21 5.00 9.27 -16.08
C ASN A 21 5.58 8.04 -16.80
N GLY A 22 4.74 7.21 -17.44
CA GLY A 22 5.20 6.08 -18.25
C GLY A 22 5.88 4.99 -17.43
N LEU A 23 5.25 4.57 -16.33
CA LEU A 23 5.83 3.57 -15.43
C LEU A 23 5.82 2.18 -16.04
N ASN A 24 6.91 1.45 -15.87
CA ASN A 24 7.07 0.04 -16.21
C ASN A 24 7.53 -0.73 -14.98
N LEU A 25 6.80 -1.80 -14.61
CA LEU A 25 7.11 -2.62 -13.43
C LEU A 25 6.59 -4.05 -13.62
N ASP A 26 7.42 -5.00 -13.28
CA ASP A 26 7.04 -6.41 -13.16
C ASP A 26 7.14 -6.86 -11.72
N ILE A 27 6.11 -7.56 -11.23
CA ILE A 27 6.05 -8.17 -9.91
C ILE A 27 5.92 -9.67 -10.12
N GLU A 28 6.86 -10.43 -9.55
CA GLU A 28 6.92 -11.88 -9.70
C GLU A 28 5.98 -12.59 -8.72
N HIS A 29 5.64 -13.84 -9.03
CA HIS A 29 4.85 -14.67 -8.12
C HIS A 29 5.59 -14.91 -6.80
N GLY A 30 4.89 -14.72 -5.68
CA GLY A 30 5.41 -15.01 -4.34
C GLY A 30 6.44 -14.00 -3.81
N GLU A 31 6.76 -12.90 -4.56
CA GLU A 31 7.63 -11.86 -4.05
C GLU A 31 6.88 -10.83 -3.17
N THR A 32 7.61 -10.22 -2.28
CA THR A 32 7.20 -8.97 -1.63
C THR A 32 7.84 -7.80 -2.37
N MET A 33 7.03 -7.07 -3.13
CA MET A 33 7.42 -5.83 -3.79
C MET A 33 7.05 -4.64 -2.89
N VAL A 34 8.04 -3.85 -2.50
CA VAL A 34 7.78 -2.61 -1.76
C VAL A 34 7.85 -1.41 -2.69
N LEU A 35 6.78 -0.63 -2.73
CA LEU A 35 6.72 0.68 -3.39
C LEU A 35 7.14 1.75 -2.37
N LEU A 36 8.36 2.22 -2.48
CA LEU A 36 8.99 3.16 -1.54
C LEU A 36 9.03 4.57 -2.13
N GLY A 37 8.93 5.60 -1.31
CA GLY A 37 9.10 7.00 -1.74
C GLY A 37 8.44 8.01 -0.83
N GLY A 38 8.73 9.28 -1.02
CA GLY A 38 8.18 10.38 -0.23
C GLY A 38 6.66 10.56 -0.40
N SER A 39 6.06 11.40 0.44
CA SER A 39 4.63 11.73 0.33
C SER A 39 4.34 12.41 -1.01
N GLY A 40 3.21 12.08 -1.64
CA GLY A 40 2.78 12.69 -2.89
C GLY A 40 3.53 12.28 -4.16
N CYS A 41 4.50 11.33 -4.10
CA CYS A 41 5.25 10.90 -5.29
C CYS A 41 4.46 9.98 -6.24
N GLY A 42 3.24 9.54 -5.88
CA GLY A 42 2.36 8.73 -6.75
C GLY A 42 2.18 7.28 -6.32
N LYS A 43 2.67 6.81 -5.16
CA LYS A 43 2.56 5.41 -4.69
C LYS A 43 1.11 4.90 -4.62
N SER A 44 0.26 5.61 -3.88
CA SER A 44 -1.16 5.21 -3.74
C SER A 44 -1.91 5.35 -5.08
N THR A 45 -1.49 6.26 -5.97
CA THR A 45 -2.02 6.34 -7.33
C THR A 45 -1.66 5.09 -8.13
N LEU A 46 -0.40 4.66 -8.12
CA LEU A 46 0.03 3.40 -8.76
C LEU A 46 -0.74 2.20 -8.18
N LEU A 47 -0.89 2.15 -6.86
CA LEU A 47 -1.65 1.12 -6.19
C LEU A 47 -3.09 1.02 -6.73
N ARG A 48 -3.80 2.17 -6.83
CA ARG A 48 -5.18 2.22 -7.33
C ARG A 48 -5.30 1.73 -8.79
N GLN A 49 -4.26 1.94 -9.61
CA GLN A 49 -4.21 1.38 -10.95
C GLN A 49 -4.04 -0.15 -10.91
N ILE A 50 -3.13 -0.68 -10.08
CA ILE A 50 -2.85 -2.11 -9.94
C ILE A 50 -4.10 -2.88 -9.49
N ILE A 51 -4.88 -2.34 -8.56
CA ILE A 51 -6.12 -2.97 -8.09
C ILE A 51 -7.34 -2.63 -8.97
N GLY A 52 -7.14 -1.86 -10.03
CA GLY A 52 -8.16 -1.49 -11.01
C GLY A 52 -9.26 -0.57 -10.48
N LEU A 53 -9.00 0.22 -9.41
CA LEU A 53 -9.99 1.19 -8.90
C LEU A 53 -10.16 2.38 -9.82
N GLU A 54 -9.12 2.75 -10.55
CA GLU A 54 -9.10 3.89 -11.46
C GLU A 54 -8.56 3.44 -12.83
N LYS A 55 -8.89 4.18 -13.88
CA LYS A 55 -8.34 3.96 -15.20
C LYS A 55 -7.23 4.97 -15.49
N PRO A 56 -6.10 4.52 -16.07
CA PRO A 56 -5.01 5.41 -16.45
C PRO A 56 -5.41 6.27 -17.68
N LYS A 57 -4.65 7.33 -17.92
CA LYS A 57 -4.73 8.11 -19.17
C LYS A 57 -4.23 7.29 -20.36
N SER A 58 -3.14 6.54 -20.16
CA SER A 58 -2.57 5.62 -21.15
C SER A 58 -1.76 4.52 -20.46
N GLY A 59 -1.37 3.51 -21.24
CA GLY A 59 -0.66 2.34 -20.75
C GLY A 59 -1.59 1.19 -20.43
N SER A 60 -1.04 0.14 -19.82
CA SER A 60 -1.75 -1.07 -19.47
C SER A 60 -1.28 -1.61 -18.12
N VAL A 61 -2.19 -2.28 -17.43
CA VAL A 61 -1.89 -3.03 -16.21
C VAL A 61 -2.41 -4.45 -16.40
N PHE A 62 -1.52 -5.42 -16.37
CA PHE A 62 -1.87 -6.83 -16.44
C PHE A 62 -1.81 -7.43 -15.04
N VAL A 63 -2.85 -8.15 -14.67
CA VAL A 63 -2.90 -8.95 -13.45
C VAL A 63 -3.28 -10.36 -13.86
N LYS A 64 -2.43 -11.35 -13.56
CA LYS A 64 -2.62 -12.74 -14.02
C LYS A 64 -2.89 -12.80 -15.54
N GLU A 65 -2.06 -12.09 -16.30
CA GLU A 65 -2.13 -11.98 -17.77
C GLU A 65 -3.38 -11.26 -18.33
N VAL A 66 -4.31 -10.81 -17.48
CA VAL A 66 -5.49 -10.05 -17.89
C VAL A 66 -5.20 -8.55 -17.87
N ASP A 67 -5.38 -7.85 -19.01
CA ASP A 67 -5.32 -6.38 -19.05
C ASP A 67 -6.54 -5.80 -18.32
N ILE A 68 -6.36 -5.39 -17.07
CA ILE A 68 -7.44 -4.86 -16.22
C ILE A 68 -7.93 -3.47 -16.64
N VAL A 69 -7.19 -2.78 -17.53
CA VAL A 69 -7.60 -1.47 -18.08
C VAL A 69 -8.68 -1.64 -19.15
N ARG A 70 -8.58 -2.73 -19.95
CA ARG A 70 -9.42 -2.98 -21.12
C ARG A 70 -10.41 -4.13 -20.93
N CYS A 71 -10.24 -4.97 -19.90
CA CYS A 71 -11.09 -6.13 -19.67
C CYS A 71 -12.56 -5.75 -19.38
N SER A 72 -13.45 -6.71 -19.52
CA SER A 72 -14.86 -6.54 -19.18
C SER A 72 -15.08 -6.39 -17.66
N LYS A 73 -16.21 -5.78 -17.26
CA LYS A 73 -16.58 -5.65 -15.85
C LYS A 73 -16.62 -7.00 -15.10
N PRO A 74 -17.16 -8.10 -15.66
CA PRO A 74 -17.13 -9.41 -15.02
C PRO A 74 -15.71 -9.94 -14.79
N GLU A 75 -14.82 -9.80 -15.77
CA GLU A 75 -13.41 -10.21 -15.65
C GLU A 75 -12.69 -9.38 -14.57
N LEU A 76 -12.87 -8.07 -14.56
CA LEU A 76 -12.32 -7.20 -13.53
C LEU A 76 -12.81 -7.62 -12.13
N LYS A 77 -14.10 -7.95 -11.99
CA LYS A 77 -14.66 -8.47 -10.73
C LYS A 77 -13.99 -9.78 -10.30
N LYS A 78 -13.70 -10.68 -11.25
CA LYS A 78 -12.99 -11.95 -10.99
C LYS A 78 -11.55 -11.67 -10.52
N ILE A 79 -10.82 -10.79 -11.21
CA ILE A 79 -9.45 -10.41 -10.83
C ILE A 79 -9.41 -9.78 -9.45
N ARG A 80 -10.32 -8.84 -9.15
CA ARG A 80 -10.36 -8.19 -7.82
C ARG A 80 -10.58 -9.16 -6.67
N ARG A 81 -11.22 -10.31 -6.89
CA ARG A 81 -11.36 -11.36 -5.87
C ARG A 81 -10.04 -12.07 -5.55
N SER A 82 -9.09 -12.06 -6.47
CA SER A 82 -7.74 -12.60 -6.24
C SER A 82 -6.79 -11.59 -5.58
N ILE A 83 -7.27 -10.38 -5.29
CA ILE A 83 -6.51 -9.32 -4.66
C ILE A 83 -7.15 -8.97 -3.32
N GLY A 84 -6.46 -9.16 -2.22
CA GLY A 84 -6.84 -8.64 -0.91
C GLY A 84 -6.20 -7.27 -0.69
N VAL A 85 -6.96 -6.32 -0.13
CA VAL A 85 -6.46 -4.96 0.09
C VAL A 85 -6.70 -4.53 1.54
N ALA A 86 -5.63 -4.08 2.21
CA ALA A 86 -5.72 -3.37 3.47
C ALA A 86 -5.24 -1.93 3.29
N PHE A 87 -6.15 -0.97 3.49
CA PHE A 87 -5.89 0.46 3.33
C PHE A 87 -5.27 1.07 4.59
N GLN A 88 -4.62 2.21 4.43
CA GLN A 88 -3.96 2.96 5.51
C GLN A 88 -4.85 3.22 6.72
N SER A 89 -6.12 3.57 6.53
CA SER A 89 -7.08 3.82 7.60
C SER A 89 -7.71 2.54 8.18
N ALA A 90 -7.23 1.33 7.79
CA ALA A 90 -7.86 0.03 8.03
C ALA A 90 -9.26 -0.10 7.35
N ALA A 91 -9.99 0.98 7.17
CA ALA A 91 -11.31 1.04 6.51
C ALA A 91 -12.33 -0.02 7.02
N LEU A 92 -12.29 -0.33 8.32
CA LEU A 92 -13.26 -1.21 8.97
C LEU A 92 -14.63 -0.54 9.07
N PHE A 93 -15.69 -1.32 8.93
CA PHE A 93 -17.04 -0.84 9.17
C PHE A 93 -17.28 -0.70 10.67
N ASN A 94 -17.45 0.53 11.15
CA ASN A 94 -17.58 0.83 12.58
C ASN A 94 -18.86 0.27 13.22
N SER A 95 -19.89 -0.01 12.42
CA SER A 95 -21.15 -0.62 12.86
C SER A 95 -21.11 -2.14 12.94
N LEU A 96 -20.03 -2.77 12.51
CA LEU A 96 -19.82 -4.21 12.53
C LEU A 96 -18.69 -4.56 13.51
N ASN A 97 -18.85 -5.66 14.24
CA ASN A 97 -17.75 -6.20 15.02
C ASN A 97 -16.65 -6.78 14.11
N ILE A 98 -15.54 -7.23 14.70
CA ILE A 98 -14.37 -7.66 13.91
C ILE A 98 -14.65 -8.95 13.15
N GLU A 99 -15.37 -9.91 13.71
CA GLU A 99 -15.81 -11.13 13.00
C GLU A 99 -16.69 -10.78 11.80
N GLU A 100 -17.64 -9.88 11.97
CA GLU A 100 -18.51 -9.43 10.90
C GLU A 100 -17.77 -8.69 9.80
N ASN A 101 -16.78 -7.84 10.15
CA ASN A 101 -15.88 -7.21 9.20
C ASN A 101 -15.12 -8.23 8.34
N VAL A 102 -14.59 -9.28 8.97
CA VAL A 102 -13.83 -10.34 8.27
C VAL A 102 -14.77 -11.26 7.49
N ALA A 103 -16.00 -11.51 8.00
CA ALA A 103 -17.00 -12.32 7.33
C ALA A 103 -17.59 -11.66 6.07
N LEU A 104 -17.60 -10.33 6.01
CA LEU A 104 -18.29 -9.58 4.97
C LEU A 104 -17.87 -9.99 3.55
N PRO A 105 -16.58 -10.06 3.17
CA PRO A 105 -16.17 -10.53 1.85
C PRO A 105 -16.65 -11.94 1.53
N LEU A 106 -16.67 -12.84 2.53
CA LEU A 106 -17.13 -14.22 2.36
C LEU A 106 -18.62 -14.27 2.07
N ARG A 107 -19.44 -13.52 2.81
CA ARG A 107 -20.89 -13.41 2.61
C ARG A 107 -21.25 -12.85 1.24
N GLU A 108 -20.55 -11.80 0.80
CA GLU A 108 -20.81 -11.11 -0.47
C GLU A 108 -20.34 -11.87 -1.70
N HIS A 109 -19.29 -12.71 -1.57
CA HIS A 109 -18.62 -13.26 -2.73
C HIS A 109 -18.62 -14.79 -2.80
N THR A 110 -19.19 -15.48 -1.79
CA THR A 110 -19.26 -16.95 -1.78
C THR A 110 -20.68 -17.42 -1.47
N ARG A 111 -20.91 -18.73 -1.59
CA ARG A 111 -22.15 -19.41 -1.16
C ARG A 111 -21.87 -20.41 -0.03
N LEU A 112 -20.88 -20.12 0.81
CA LEU A 112 -20.51 -20.97 1.93
C LEU A 112 -21.61 -20.97 2.99
N ALA A 113 -21.81 -22.12 3.65
CA ALA A 113 -22.68 -22.21 4.79
C ALA A 113 -22.19 -21.30 5.94
N PRO A 114 -23.10 -20.72 6.77
CA PRO A 114 -22.73 -19.84 7.88
C PRO A 114 -21.65 -20.44 8.80
N SER A 115 -21.76 -21.72 9.15
CA SER A 115 -20.76 -22.41 10.01
C SER A 115 -19.37 -22.49 9.38
N ILE A 116 -19.30 -22.62 8.05
CA ILE A 116 -18.00 -22.59 7.34
C ILE A 116 -17.44 -21.17 7.34
N ILE A 117 -18.29 -20.15 7.15
CA ILE A 117 -17.85 -18.75 7.24
C ILE A 117 -17.28 -18.45 8.63
N GLU A 118 -17.95 -18.88 9.70
CA GLU A 118 -17.47 -18.71 11.08
C GLU A 118 -16.11 -19.36 11.31
N LEU A 119 -15.93 -20.58 10.83
CA LEU A 119 -14.65 -21.29 10.91
C LEU A 119 -13.53 -20.54 10.16
N VAL A 120 -13.80 -20.11 8.92
CA VAL A 120 -12.83 -19.36 8.14
C VAL A 120 -12.46 -18.04 8.81
N VAL A 121 -13.47 -17.31 9.32
CA VAL A 121 -13.27 -16.05 10.06
C VAL A 121 -12.36 -16.26 11.27
N TRP A 122 -12.67 -17.29 12.09
CA TRP A 122 -11.85 -17.62 13.24
C TRP A 122 -10.40 -17.92 12.83
N MET A 123 -10.18 -18.74 11.78
CA MET A 123 -8.85 -19.04 11.25
C MET A 123 -8.10 -17.78 10.80
N LYS A 124 -8.78 -16.83 10.13
CA LYS A 124 -8.14 -15.58 9.68
C LYS A 124 -7.81 -14.65 10.85
N LEU A 125 -8.68 -14.57 11.85
CA LEU A 125 -8.42 -13.82 13.08
C LEU A 125 -7.27 -14.45 13.88
N ALA A 126 -7.22 -15.78 13.98
CA ALA A 126 -6.12 -16.48 14.61
C ALA A 126 -4.78 -16.21 13.91
N ALA A 127 -4.77 -16.23 12.56
CA ALA A 127 -3.56 -15.95 11.77
C ALA A 127 -2.98 -14.53 12.02
N VAL A 128 -3.80 -13.57 12.43
CA VAL A 128 -3.35 -12.20 12.76
C VAL A 128 -3.27 -11.92 14.28
N GLY A 129 -3.44 -12.96 15.12
CA GLY A 129 -3.37 -12.84 16.58
C GLY A 129 -4.57 -12.14 17.22
N LEU A 130 -5.77 -12.24 16.62
CA LEU A 130 -7.01 -11.63 17.11
C LEU A 130 -8.15 -12.64 17.33
N ALA A 131 -7.85 -13.93 17.57
CA ALA A 131 -8.85 -14.99 17.71
C ALA A 131 -9.88 -14.71 18.81
N ASP A 132 -9.45 -14.10 19.92
CA ASP A 132 -10.27 -13.77 21.10
C ASP A 132 -10.93 -12.37 21.04
N ARG A 133 -10.72 -11.62 19.95
CA ARG A 133 -11.15 -10.22 19.78
C ARG A 133 -12.27 -10.04 18.74
N GLY A 134 -12.82 -11.12 18.22
CA GLY A 134 -13.80 -11.10 17.14
C GLY A 134 -15.08 -10.34 17.45
N LYS A 135 -15.53 -10.35 18.70
CA LYS A 135 -16.77 -9.69 19.14
C LYS A 135 -16.63 -8.19 19.42
N LEU A 136 -15.41 -7.67 19.48
CA LEU A 136 -15.16 -6.24 19.71
C LEU A 136 -15.51 -5.41 18.48
N LEU A 137 -15.94 -4.17 18.72
CA LEU A 137 -16.12 -3.16 17.68
C LEU A 137 -14.75 -2.54 17.31
N PRO A 138 -14.60 -1.98 16.11
CA PRO A 138 -13.38 -1.26 15.75
C PRO A 138 -12.96 -0.16 16.71
N SER A 139 -13.92 0.53 17.35
CA SER A 139 -13.66 1.57 18.36
C SER A 139 -12.97 1.06 19.62
N GLU A 140 -13.09 -0.22 19.93
CA GLU A 140 -12.53 -0.87 21.11
C GLU A 140 -11.11 -1.42 20.88
N LEU A 141 -10.60 -1.35 19.64
CA LEU A 141 -9.28 -1.85 19.26
C LEU A 141 -8.21 -0.75 19.29
N SER A 142 -6.98 -1.14 19.65
CA SER A 142 -5.79 -0.32 19.42
C SER A 142 -5.53 -0.10 17.91
N GLY A 143 -4.68 0.87 17.57
CA GLY A 143 -4.30 1.13 16.17
C GLY A 143 -3.71 -0.10 15.48
N GLY A 144 -2.78 -0.81 16.13
CA GLY A 144 -2.19 -2.04 15.62
C GLY A 144 -3.21 -3.17 15.44
N MET A 145 -4.12 -3.35 16.41
CA MET A 145 -5.20 -4.34 16.28
C MET A 145 -6.15 -4.02 15.10
N LYS A 146 -6.48 -2.75 14.86
CA LYS A 146 -7.26 -2.33 13.68
C LYS A 146 -6.55 -2.70 12.37
N LYS A 147 -5.24 -2.47 12.28
CA LYS A 147 -4.43 -2.84 11.12
C LYS A 147 -4.43 -4.35 10.90
N ARG A 148 -4.20 -5.15 11.95
CA ARG A 148 -4.27 -6.63 11.91
C ARG A 148 -5.66 -7.12 11.47
N ALA A 149 -6.74 -6.53 11.98
CA ALA A 149 -8.11 -6.87 11.57
C ALA A 149 -8.38 -6.54 10.09
N ALA A 150 -7.85 -5.42 9.59
CA ALA A 150 -7.92 -5.08 8.17
C ALA A 150 -7.17 -6.09 7.29
N VAL A 151 -6.01 -6.58 7.75
CA VAL A 151 -5.28 -7.67 7.08
C VAL A 151 -6.10 -8.96 7.09
N ALA A 152 -6.71 -9.35 8.24
CA ALA A 152 -7.57 -10.54 8.32
C ALA A 152 -8.74 -10.48 7.33
N ARG A 153 -9.38 -9.31 7.20
CA ARG A 153 -10.45 -9.08 6.21
C ARG A 153 -9.92 -9.17 4.78
N ALA A 154 -8.74 -8.59 4.51
CA ALA A 154 -8.13 -8.63 3.19
C ALA A 154 -7.82 -10.06 2.72
N ILE A 155 -7.40 -10.94 3.64
CA ILE A 155 -7.06 -12.34 3.33
C ILE A 155 -8.25 -13.30 3.49
N ALA A 156 -9.47 -12.81 3.77
CA ALA A 156 -10.64 -13.66 4.04
C ALA A 156 -10.98 -14.60 2.86
N LEU A 157 -10.94 -14.09 1.64
CA LEU A 157 -11.21 -14.85 0.42
C LEU A 157 -10.06 -15.76 -0.04
N GLY A 158 -8.91 -15.77 0.66
CA GLY A 158 -7.72 -16.49 0.24
C GLY A 158 -7.11 -15.92 -1.07
N PRO A 159 -6.85 -14.61 -1.16
CA PRO A 159 -6.33 -14.01 -2.38
C PRO A 159 -4.89 -14.47 -2.67
N GLU A 160 -4.50 -14.46 -3.94
CA GLU A 160 -3.13 -14.74 -4.38
C GLU A 160 -2.21 -13.51 -4.20
N ILE A 161 -2.81 -12.32 -4.22
CA ILE A 161 -2.10 -11.03 -4.11
C ILE A 161 -2.64 -10.29 -2.89
N LEU A 162 -1.77 -9.87 -1.99
CA LEU A 162 -2.09 -9.01 -0.85
C LEU A 162 -1.47 -7.64 -1.05
N VAL A 163 -2.29 -6.61 -0.96
CA VAL A 163 -1.90 -5.22 -1.12
C VAL A 163 -2.08 -4.49 0.21
N LEU A 164 -1.03 -3.85 0.68
CA LEU A 164 -0.98 -3.15 1.96
C LEU A 164 -0.56 -1.69 1.70
N ASP A 165 -1.45 -0.74 1.97
CA ASP A 165 -1.17 0.68 1.82
C ASP A 165 -0.84 1.28 3.18
N GLU A 166 0.43 1.66 3.40
CA GLU A 166 0.99 2.24 4.62
C GLU A 166 0.59 1.44 5.88
N PRO A 167 0.92 0.11 5.94
CA PRO A 167 0.41 -0.75 7.00
C PRO A 167 0.89 -0.35 8.39
N SER A 168 2.14 0.11 8.55
CA SER A 168 2.76 0.50 9.83
C SER A 168 2.54 1.98 10.19
N ALA A 169 1.98 2.78 9.27
CA ALA A 169 1.82 4.22 9.51
C ALA A 169 1.01 4.52 10.78
N GLY A 170 1.60 5.37 11.66
CA GLY A 170 1.00 5.81 12.91
C GLY A 170 1.05 4.78 14.06
N LEU A 171 1.80 3.70 13.90
CA LEU A 171 2.10 2.74 14.96
C LEU A 171 3.41 3.11 15.67
N ASP A 172 3.53 2.67 16.91
CA ASP A 172 4.82 2.70 17.58
C ASP A 172 5.80 1.70 16.95
N PRO A 173 7.13 1.88 17.10
CA PRO A 173 8.12 1.06 16.40
C PRO A 173 8.03 -0.44 16.69
N ILE A 174 7.62 -0.83 17.90
CA ILE A 174 7.53 -2.25 18.28
C ILE A 174 6.35 -2.90 17.56
N VAL A 175 5.17 -2.27 17.61
CA VAL A 175 3.96 -2.76 16.92
C VAL A 175 4.14 -2.75 15.40
N ALA A 176 4.92 -1.80 14.85
CA ALA A 176 5.28 -1.79 13.43
C ALA A 176 6.09 -3.04 13.04
N VAL A 177 7.11 -3.39 13.81
CA VAL A 177 7.92 -4.61 13.58
C VAL A 177 7.06 -5.87 13.70
N GLU A 178 6.19 -5.96 14.71
CA GLU A 178 5.25 -7.09 14.84
C GLU A 178 4.32 -7.24 13.62
N LEU A 179 3.92 -6.13 13.01
CA LEU A 179 3.12 -6.17 11.78
C LEU A 179 3.96 -6.60 10.57
N ASP A 180 5.21 -6.17 10.49
CA ASP A 180 6.14 -6.61 9.45
C ASP A 180 6.41 -8.13 9.55
N GLU A 181 6.61 -8.67 10.76
CA GLU A 181 6.75 -10.11 10.99
C GLU A 181 5.47 -10.87 10.58
N LEU A 182 4.30 -10.33 10.87
CA LEU A 182 3.02 -10.88 10.40
C LEU A 182 2.97 -10.92 8.87
N ILE A 183 3.40 -9.88 8.17
CA ILE A 183 3.46 -9.83 6.70
C ILE A 183 4.35 -10.95 6.17
N LEU A 184 5.54 -11.15 6.75
CA LEU A 184 6.46 -12.23 6.39
C LEU A 184 5.85 -13.61 6.66
N LEU A 185 5.19 -13.80 7.80
CA LEU A 185 4.50 -15.04 8.14
C LEU A 185 3.41 -15.37 7.09
N LEU A 186 2.57 -14.39 6.74
CA LEU A 186 1.52 -14.57 5.74
C LEU A 186 2.10 -14.93 4.37
N LYS A 187 3.19 -14.26 3.95
CA LYS A 187 3.91 -14.59 2.72
C LYS A 187 4.32 -16.05 2.68
N HIS A 188 5.02 -16.51 3.72
CA HIS A 188 5.56 -17.88 3.76
C HIS A 188 4.47 -18.94 3.93
N THR A 189 3.45 -18.68 4.75
CA THR A 189 2.39 -19.64 5.04
C THR A 189 1.44 -19.84 3.86
N PHE A 190 1.08 -18.75 3.18
CA PHE A 190 0.08 -18.78 2.10
C PHE A 190 0.70 -18.63 0.71
N HIS A 191 2.02 -18.54 0.59
CA HIS A 191 2.73 -18.32 -0.69
C HIS A 191 2.19 -17.12 -1.50
N MET A 192 1.82 -16.05 -0.78
CA MET A 192 1.20 -14.86 -1.38
C MET A 192 2.24 -13.97 -2.04
N THR A 193 1.84 -13.34 -3.15
CA THR A 193 2.53 -12.15 -3.65
C THR A 193 2.07 -10.95 -2.84
N ILE A 194 2.99 -10.15 -2.32
CA ILE A 194 2.65 -9.02 -1.47
C ILE A 194 3.17 -7.72 -2.08
N ILE A 195 2.31 -6.70 -2.11
CA ILE A 195 2.69 -5.34 -2.50
C ILE A 195 2.50 -4.46 -1.26
N VAL A 196 3.55 -3.81 -0.83
CA VAL A 196 3.50 -2.86 0.29
C VAL A 196 3.85 -1.47 -0.20
N VAL A 197 2.98 -0.52 0.04
CA VAL A 197 3.28 0.90 -0.14
C VAL A 197 3.71 1.45 1.20
N THR A 198 4.89 2.05 1.27
CA THR A 198 5.36 2.71 2.50
C THR A 198 6.38 3.81 2.20
N HIS A 199 6.60 4.68 3.18
CA HIS A 199 7.71 5.62 3.22
C HIS A 199 8.71 5.27 4.34
N GLU A 200 8.48 4.19 5.08
CA GLU A 200 9.29 3.76 6.21
C GLU A 200 10.41 2.81 5.75
N LEU A 201 11.65 3.28 5.84
CA LEU A 201 12.83 2.51 5.42
C LEU A 201 13.02 1.21 6.22
N PRO A 202 12.92 1.21 7.57
CA PRO A 202 13.12 -0.02 8.35
C PRO A 202 12.20 -1.16 7.90
N SER A 203 10.89 -0.90 7.83
CA SER A 203 9.89 -1.87 7.34
C SER A 203 10.20 -2.32 5.92
N ALA A 204 10.47 -1.37 4.99
CA ALA A 204 10.79 -1.70 3.61
C ALA A 204 11.97 -2.66 3.50
N PHE A 205 13.07 -2.39 4.24
CA PHE A 205 14.25 -3.26 4.22
C PHE A 205 14.07 -4.59 4.96
N LEU A 206 13.13 -4.68 5.90
CA LEU A 206 12.81 -5.93 6.59
C LEU A 206 12.04 -6.89 5.66
N ILE A 207 10.94 -6.41 5.07
CA ILE A 207 9.97 -7.27 4.38
C ILE A 207 10.20 -7.48 2.89
N ALA A 208 10.89 -6.55 2.19
CA ALA A 208 11.00 -6.59 0.74
C ALA A 208 11.91 -7.72 0.22
N ASP A 209 11.55 -8.34 -0.90
CA ASP A 209 12.48 -9.00 -1.81
C ASP A 209 13.06 -7.98 -2.80
N ARG A 210 12.17 -7.16 -3.38
CA ARG A 210 12.54 -6.05 -4.26
C ARG A 210 11.83 -4.77 -3.83
N ILE A 211 12.48 -3.65 -4.11
CA ILE A 211 11.98 -2.30 -3.81
C ILE A 211 11.94 -1.51 -5.11
N ALA A 212 10.80 -0.91 -5.39
CA ALA A 212 10.61 0.07 -6.45
C ALA A 212 10.48 1.46 -5.81
N MET A 213 11.52 2.28 -5.96
CA MET A 213 11.55 3.61 -5.37
C MET A 213 10.97 4.62 -6.34
N LEU A 214 9.87 5.25 -5.97
CA LEU A 214 9.14 6.24 -6.74
C LEU A 214 9.52 7.65 -6.33
N TYR A 215 9.82 8.49 -7.33
CA TYR A 215 10.09 9.91 -7.16
C TYR A 215 9.44 10.71 -8.30
N GLN A 216 8.60 11.69 -7.95
CA GLN A 216 7.91 12.57 -8.91
C GLN A 216 7.26 11.82 -10.10
N GLY A 217 6.55 10.74 -9.80
CA GLY A 217 5.81 9.96 -10.79
C GLY A 217 6.64 9.03 -11.67
N SER A 218 7.93 8.86 -11.38
CA SER A 218 8.84 7.96 -12.10
C SER A 218 9.62 7.08 -11.14
N PHE A 219 10.05 5.89 -11.56
CA PHE A 219 10.94 5.08 -10.74
C PHE A 219 12.37 5.64 -10.80
N SER A 220 12.93 5.96 -9.64
CA SER A 220 14.34 6.32 -9.48
C SER A 220 15.23 5.09 -9.37
N SER A 221 14.71 3.97 -8.90
CA SER A 221 15.38 2.67 -8.84
C SER A 221 14.35 1.55 -8.66
N VAL A 222 14.61 0.37 -9.26
CA VAL A 222 13.88 -0.87 -9.01
C VAL A 222 14.91 -1.99 -8.89
N GLY A 223 14.88 -2.73 -7.79
CA GLY A 223 15.85 -3.82 -7.58
C GLY A 223 15.75 -4.45 -6.19
N THR A 224 16.70 -5.32 -5.87
CA THR A 224 16.84 -5.93 -4.55
C THR A 224 17.26 -4.91 -3.49
N LYS A 225 17.12 -5.26 -2.22
CA LYS A 225 17.59 -4.44 -1.08
C LYS A 225 19.06 -4.04 -1.24
N ASP A 226 19.92 -4.96 -1.67
CA ASP A 226 21.35 -4.71 -1.81
C ASP A 226 21.66 -3.79 -3.00
N GLN A 227 20.96 -3.98 -4.12
CA GLN A 227 21.06 -3.08 -5.27
C GLN A 227 20.64 -1.66 -4.91
N LEU A 228 19.57 -1.51 -4.11
CA LEU A 228 19.13 -0.18 -3.66
C LEU A 228 20.17 0.46 -2.72
N LYS A 229 20.71 -0.30 -1.75
CA LYS A 229 21.77 0.18 -0.85
C LYS A 229 23.05 0.59 -1.59
N ALA A 230 23.41 -0.13 -2.65
CA ALA A 230 24.59 0.16 -3.46
C ALA A 230 24.36 1.25 -4.51
N SER A 231 23.14 1.75 -4.67
CA SER A 231 22.77 2.73 -5.68
C SER A 231 23.55 4.03 -5.51
N GLN A 232 24.09 4.53 -6.63
CA GLN A 232 24.74 5.85 -6.72
C GLN A 232 23.78 6.94 -7.22
N ASN A 233 22.50 6.60 -7.47
CA ASN A 233 21.50 7.57 -7.88
C ASN A 233 21.32 8.62 -6.76
N PRO A 234 21.52 9.91 -7.02
CA PRO A 234 21.45 10.95 -6.00
C PRO A 234 20.10 10.99 -5.25
N ARG A 235 19.01 10.68 -5.94
CA ARG A 235 17.66 10.65 -5.32
C ARG A 235 17.48 9.46 -4.38
N VAL A 236 18.03 8.31 -4.76
CA VAL A 236 18.04 7.13 -3.90
C VAL A 236 18.88 7.41 -2.66
N ARG A 237 20.11 7.96 -2.83
CA ARG A 237 20.98 8.32 -1.70
C ARG A 237 20.33 9.35 -0.79
N GLN A 238 19.77 10.41 -1.34
CA GLN A 238 19.08 11.45 -0.57
C GLN A 238 18.00 10.86 0.35
N PHE A 239 17.21 9.91 -0.17
CA PHE A 239 16.14 9.26 0.60
C PHE A 239 16.69 8.29 1.65
N LEU A 240 17.68 7.47 1.29
CA LEU A 240 18.31 6.51 2.21
C LEU A 240 19.06 7.19 3.33
N ASP A 241 19.79 8.26 3.01
CA ASP A 241 20.62 9.02 3.95
C ASP A 241 19.78 10.07 4.72
N ARG A 242 18.48 10.17 4.43
CA ARG A 242 17.51 11.11 5.05
C ARG A 242 17.97 12.56 4.93
N VAL A 243 18.57 12.92 3.79
CA VAL A 243 19.00 14.29 3.51
C VAL A 243 17.77 15.11 3.09
N PRO A 244 17.47 16.24 3.75
CA PRO A 244 16.37 17.11 3.35
C PRO A 244 16.52 17.56 1.88
N GLU A 245 15.39 17.73 1.18
CA GLU A 245 15.42 18.48 -0.08
C GLU A 245 15.85 19.93 0.26
N ASP A 246 16.67 20.54 -0.62
CA ASP A 246 17.00 21.96 -0.50
C ASP A 246 15.68 22.76 -0.62
N ILE A 247 15.08 23.01 0.52
CA ILE A 247 14.01 23.98 0.59
C ILE A 247 14.68 25.29 0.25
N VAL A 248 14.29 25.91 -0.87
CA VAL A 248 14.58 27.32 -1.10
C VAL A 248 13.97 28.06 0.09
N ARG A 249 14.79 28.27 1.13
CA ARG A 249 14.45 29.10 2.25
C ARG A 249 14.43 30.51 1.68
N THR A 250 13.27 30.95 1.21
CA THR A 250 13.04 32.39 1.10
C THR A 250 13.36 32.95 2.48
N PRO A 251 14.36 33.80 2.65
CA PRO A 251 14.74 34.26 3.98
C PRO A 251 13.49 34.86 4.61
N VAL A 252 13.08 34.32 5.76
CA VAL A 252 11.95 34.83 6.55
C VAL A 252 12.13 36.33 6.82
N THR A 253 13.39 36.77 6.84
CA THR A 253 13.83 38.18 6.92
C THR A 253 13.27 39.08 5.81
N GLU A 254 13.14 38.60 4.53
CA GLU A 254 12.58 39.48 3.48
C GLU A 254 11.06 39.65 3.59
N HIS A 255 10.34 38.64 4.11
CA HIS A 255 8.90 38.76 4.31
C HIS A 255 8.59 39.63 5.53
N PHE A 256 9.35 39.49 6.63
CA PHE A 256 9.23 40.35 7.82
C PHE A 256 9.66 41.79 7.56
N ALA A 257 10.72 42.02 6.79
CA ALA A 257 11.14 43.36 6.40
C ALA A 257 10.05 44.14 5.63
N LYS A 258 9.28 43.49 4.79
CA LYS A 258 8.13 44.11 4.12
C LYS A 258 6.99 44.49 5.06
N TYR A 259 6.76 43.73 6.12
CA TYR A 259 5.75 44.07 7.14
C TYR A 259 6.21 45.12 8.13
N LEU A 260 7.48 45.14 8.51
CA LEU A 260 8.04 46.14 9.42
C LEU A 260 8.13 47.54 8.76
N ASN A 261 8.50 47.59 7.47
CA ASN A 261 8.55 48.85 6.73
C ASN A 261 7.15 49.40 6.37
N ALA A 262 6.10 48.56 6.38
CA ALA A 262 4.73 49.00 6.16
C ALA A 262 4.11 49.63 7.42
N SER A 263 4.66 49.37 8.62
CA SER A 263 4.16 49.91 9.89
C SER A 263 4.76 51.27 10.27
N GLU A 264 5.84 51.72 9.59
CA GLU A 264 6.42 53.06 9.80
C GLU A 264 5.76 54.19 8.98
N GLY A 265 4.75 53.86 8.16
CA GLY A 265 4.03 54.85 7.34
C GLY A 265 2.74 55.43 7.94
N TYR A 266 2.45 55.17 9.21
CA TYR A 266 1.33 55.76 9.95
C TYR A 266 1.85 56.51 11.19
N GLN A 267 2.41 57.67 10.98
CA GLN A 267 2.47 58.75 11.94
C GLN A 267 1.94 60.02 11.32
#